data_0d6188e03c0aa924c4ef07bb58950e2c
#
_entry.id   0d6188e03c0aa924c4ef07bb58950e2c
#
_cell.length_a   1.000
_cell.length_b   1.000
_cell.length_c   1.000
_cell.angle_alpha   90.00
_cell.angle_beta   90.00
_cell.angle_gamma   90.00
#
_symmetry.space_group_name_H-M   'P 1'
#
loop_
_entity.id
_entity.type
_entity.pdbx_description
1 polymer ?
#
loop_
_entity_poly.entity_id
_entity_poly.type
_entity_poly.pdbx_seq_one_letter_code
_entity_poly.pdbx_strand_id
1 'polypeptide(L)'
;MSEESIIVVGGGIAGLTGAALLSKEGYQVTLVEAHSQLGGCAGTFKRGSYTFDVGATQVAGLERGGIHHRLFNYLDIPLPYAKILDPGCSVTLGDGSRPINLWHDPLRWQKERQEQFPGSEIFWSLCSKIHESNWEFVERDPILPVRNFWDLSQL
;
A
#
# COMPACT_ATOMS: atom_id res chain seq x y z
N MET A 1 19.86 17.63 -20.11
CA MET A 1 19.86 16.55 -19.11
C MET A 1 20.71 17.06 -17.96
N SER A 2 20.17 17.12 -16.73
CA SER A 2 20.93 17.59 -15.57
C SER A 2 22.02 16.55 -15.26
N GLU A 3 23.27 17.01 -15.08
CA GLU A 3 24.37 16.18 -14.57
C GLU A 3 24.23 15.93 -13.05
N GLU A 4 23.08 16.25 -12.48
CA GLU A 4 22.83 16.11 -11.05
C GLU A 4 22.65 14.63 -10.69
N SER A 5 23.53 14.15 -9.82
CA SER A 5 23.48 12.81 -9.27
C SER A 5 22.80 12.80 -7.90
N ILE A 6 21.94 11.83 -7.66
CA ILE A 6 21.20 11.67 -6.41
C ILE A 6 21.50 10.28 -5.83
N ILE A 7 21.77 10.25 -4.53
CA ILE A 7 21.92 8.99 -3.78
C ILE A 7 20.66 8.77 -2.94
N VAL A 8 20.01 7.64 -3.16
CA VAL A 8 18.88 7.18 -2.36
C VAL A 8 19.38 6.08 -1.41
N VAL A 9 19.20 6.26 -0.12
CA VAL A 9 19.64 5.32 0.92
C VAL A 9 18.45 4.50 1.41
N GLY A 10 18.52 3.19 1.25
CA GLY A 10 17.50 2.22 1.61
C GLY A 10 16.68 1.74 0.42
N GLY A 11 16.70 0.43 0.18
CA GLY A 11 16.01 -0.25 -0.92
C GLY A 11 14.65 -0.85 -0.52
N GLY A 12 13.97 -0.27 0.46
CA GLY A 12 12.57 -0.55 0.75
C GLY A 12 11.63 0.10 -0.28
N ILE A 13 10.31 -0.10 -0.13
CA ILE A 13 9.32 0.38 -1.12
C ILE A 13 9.41 1.90 -1.35
N ALA A 14 9.62 2.68 -0.30
CA ALA A 14 9.75 4.14 -0.42
C ALA A 14 11.00 4.55 -1.20
N GLY A 15 12.16 3.94 -0.89
CA GLY A 15 13.40 4.23 -1.59
C GLY A 15 13.39 3.79 -3.05
N LEU A 16 12.84 2.61 -3.34
CA LEU A 16 12.66 2.12 -4.70
C LEU A 16 11.73 3.01 -5.51
N THR A 17 10.60 3.43 -4.93
CA THR A 17 9.65 4.35 -5.57
C THR A 17 10.30 5.71 -5.84
N GLY A 18 10.95 6.30 -4.83
CA GLY A 18 11.64 7.58 -4.98
C GLY A 18 12.75 7.52 -6.02
N ALA A 19 13.57 6.48 -6.01
CA ALA A 19 14.63 6.29 -7.01
C ALA A 19 14.06 6.16 -8.43
N ALA A 20 12.98 5.40 -8.60
CA ALA A 20 12.35 5.21 -9.90
C ALA A 20 11.75 6.53 -10.43
N LEU A 21 11.05 7.28 -9.58
CA LEU A 21 10.49 8.59 -9.96
C LEU A 21 11.59 9.59 -10.34
N LEU A 22 12.63 9.71 -9.54
CA LEU A 22 13.75 10.60 -9.84
C LEU A 22 14.47 10.20 -11.13
N SER A 23 14.66 8.91 -11.37
CA SER A 23 15.22 8.42 -12.64
C SER A 23 14.34 8.75 -13.83
N LYS A 24 13.01 8.67 -13.68
CA LYS A 24 12.05 9.05 -14.73
C LYS A 24 12.14 10.52 -15.07
N GLU A 25 12.41 11.39 -14.07
CA GLU A 25 12.64 12.83 -14.26
C GLU A 25 14.02 13.18 -14.85
N GLY A 26 14.85 12.18 -15.10
CA GLY A 26 16.15 12.35 -15.79
C GLY A 26 17.34 12.55 -14.86
N TYR A 27 17.19 12.37 -13.55
CA TYR A 27 18.33 12.39 -12.63
C TYR A 27 19.15 11.10 -12.73
N GLN A 28 20.46 11.22 -12.50
CA GLN A 28 21.33 10.06 -12.32
C GLN A 28 21.20 9.55 -10.88
N VAL A 29 20.46 8.45 -10.68
CA VAL A 29 20.15 7.95 -9.35
C VAL A 29 20.99 6.73 -9.00
N THR A 30 21.63 6.76 -7.81
CA THR A 30 22.28 5.62 -7.19
C THR A 30 21.50 5.22 -5.95
N LEU A 31 20.94 4.00 -5.93
CA LEU A 31 20.29 3.44 -4.76
C LEU A 31 21.28 2.55 -4.01
N VAL A 32 21.43 2.79 -2.71
CA VAL A 32 22.27 1.98 -1.81
C VAL A 32 21.40 1.28 -0.76
N GLU A 33 21.63 -0.02 -0.60
CA GLU A 33 20.92 -0.89 0.33
C GLU A 33 21.94 -1.69 1.16
N ALA A 34 21.70 -1.79 2.46
CA ALA A 34 22.58 -2.51 3.38
C ALA A 34 22.40 -4.04 3.31
N HIS A 35 21.22 -4.49 2.94
CA HIS A 35 20.90 -5.90 2.77
C HIS A 35 21.27 -6.39 1.36
N SER A 36 21.49 -7.71 1.24
CA SER A 36 21.73 -8.36 -0.05
C SER A 36 20.48 -8.42 -0.96
N GLN A 37 19.30 -8.09 -0.44
CA GLN A 37 18.03 -8.08 -1.16
C GLN A 37 17.29 -6.77 -0.94
N LEU A 38 16.67 -6.29 -2.00
CA LEU A 38 15.76 -5.14 -1.98
C LEU A 38 14.39 -5.53 -1.41
N GLY A 39 13.60 -4.52 -1.04
CA GLY A 39 12.21 -4.68 -0.61
C GLY A 39 11.93 -4.28 0.83
N GLY A 40 12.94 -4.25 1.69
CA GLY A 40 12.75 -3.91 3.12
C GLY A 40 11.74 -4.85 3.79
N CYS A 41 10.69 -4.30 4.42
CA CYS A 41 9.61 -5.11 5.04
C CYS A 41 8.72 -5.85 4.02
N ALA A 42 8.76 -5.49 2.75
CA ALA A 42 8.09 -6.20 1.65
C ALA A 42 9.04 -7.14 0.90
N GLY A 43 10.24 -7.37 1.44
CA GLY A 43 11.22 -8.28 0.87
C GLY A 43 10.92 -9.74 1.17
N THR A 44 11.75 -10.61 0.58
CA THR A 44 11.69 -12.07 0.82
C THR A 44 13.06 -12.58 1.28
N PHE A 45 13.09 -13.75 1.89
CA PHE A 45 14.33 -14.46 2.17
C PHE A 45 14.20 -15.95 1.82
N LYS A 46 15.34 -16.60 1.59
CA LYS A 46 15.38 -18.03 1.26
C LYS A 46 16.00 -18.86 2.37
N ARG A 47 15.42 -20.03 2.63
CA ARG A 47 16.03 -21.10 3.43
C ARG A 47 15.94 -22.41 2.66
N GLY A 48 17.07 -22.90 2.16
CA GLY A 48 17.11 -24.05 1.26
C GLY A 48 16.34 -23.76 -0.02
N SER A 49 15.37 -24.61 -0.35
CA SER A 49 14.47 -24.44 -1.50
C SER A 49 13.23 -23.59 -1.25
N TYR A 50 13.03 -23.12 -0.02
CA TYR A 50 11.83 -22.36 0.37
C TYR A 50 12.10 -20.86 0.33
N THR A 51 11.09 -20.11 -0.12
CA THR A 51 11.07 -18.64 -0.07
C THR A 51 9.99 -18.18 0.90
N PHE A 52 10.34 -17.24 1.76
CA PHE A 52 9.45 -16.68 2.79
C PHE A 52 9.37 -15.18 2.62
N ASP A 53 8.19 -14.62 2.84
CA ASP A 53 8.01 -13.19 2.96
C ASP A 53 8.54 -12.69 4.31
N VAL A 54 9.14 -11.50 4.33
CA VAL A 54 9.64 -10.89 5.57
C VAL A 54 8.49 -10.39 6.44
N GLY A 55 7.50 -9.76 5.84
CA GLY A 55 6.37 -9.19 6.57
C GLY A 55 5.10 -9.10 5.74
N ALA A 56 5.11 -8.31 4.68
CA ALA A 56 3.93 -8.08 3.84
C ALA A 56 3.71 -9.26 2.88
N THR A 57 2.60 -9.97 3.05
CA THR A 57 2.18 -11.09 2.18
C THR A 57 1.07 -10.71 1.22
N GLN A 58 0.43 -9.56 1.42
CA GLN A 58 -0.65 -9.05 0.59
C GLN A 58 -0.28 -7.67 0.06
N VAL A 59 -0.64 -7.41 -1.18
CA VAL A 59 -0.42 -6.12 -1.85
C VAL A 59 -1.78 -5.54 -2.21
N ALA A 60 -2.03 -4.30 -1.77
CA ALA A 60 -3.18 -3.49 -2.16
C ALA A 60 -2.76 -2.45 -3.20
N GLY A 61 -3.73 -1.84 -3.88
CA GLY A 61 -3.48 -0.73 -4.80
C GLY A 61 -3.03 -1.13 -6.21
N LEU A 62 -3.10 -2.42 -6.56
CA LEU A 62 -2.86 -2.93 -7.93
C LEU A 62 -4.13 -2.90 -8.80
N GLU A 63 -5.30 -2.71 -8.22
CA GLU A 63 -6.55 -2.53 -8.94
C GLU A 63 -6.53 -1.28 -9.82
N ARG A 64 -7.39 -1.25 -10.83
CA ARG A 64 -7.48 -0.12 -11.74
C ARG A 64 -7.75 1.20 -10.99
N GLY A 65 -6.85 2.15 -11.14
CA GLY A 65 -6.89 3.45 -10.43
C GLY A 65 -6.24 3.44 -9.05
N GLY A 66 -5.86 2.28 -8.52
CA GLY A 66 -5.11 2.18 -7.27
C GLY A 66 -3.71 2.79 -7.33
N ILE A 67 -3.11 3.03 -6.17
CA ILE A 67 -1.84 3.77 -6.06
C ILE A 67 -0.70 3.11 -6.85
N HIS A 68 -0.55 1.78 -6.73
CA HIS A 68 0.49 1.06 -7.47
C HIS A 68 0.20 0.99 -8.96
N HIS A 69 -1.09 0.82 -9.35
CA HIS A 69 -1.48 0.87 -10.76
C HIS A 69 -1.12 2.22 -11.39
N ARG A 70 -1.40 3.34 -10.72
CA ARG A 70 -1.04 4.69 -11.19
C ARG A 70 0.47 4.86 -11.30
N LEU A 71 1.23 4.40 -10.29
CA LEU A 71 2.69 4.47 -10.26
C LEU A 71 3.33 3.70 -11.41
N PHE A 72 2.93 2.44 -11.62
CA PHE A 72 3.44 1.60 -12.70
C PHE A 72 3.14 2.19 -14.08
N ASN A 73 1.93 2.73 -14.27
CA ASN A 73 1.57 3.44 -15.50
C ASN A 73 2.43 4.70 -15.72
N TYR A 74 2.65 5.50 -14.66
CA TYR A 74 3.49 6.67 -14.75
C TYR A 74 4.94 6.33 -15.11
N LEU A 75 5.47 5.24 -14.59
CA LEU A 75 6.83 4.78 -14.84
C LEU A 75 6.99 4.04 -16.19
N ASP A 76 5.90 3.76 -16.91
CA ASP A 76 5.87 2.93 -18.13
C ASP A 76 6.43 1.51 -17.93
N ILE A 77 6.20 0.94 -16.75
CA ILE A 77 6.59 -0.43 -16.42
C ILE A 77 5.35 -1.34 -16.30
N PRO A 78 5.46 -2.61 -16.76
CA PRO A 78 4.31 -3.51 -16.72
C PRO A 78 3.86 -3.79 -15.29
N LEU A 79 2.53 -3.74 -15.08
CA LEU A 79 1.93 -4.11 -13.81
C LEU A 79 2.17 -5.60 -13.54
N PRO A 80 2.62 -5.99 -12.35
CA PRO A 80 2.79 -7.39 -12.01
C PRO A 80 1.45 -8.12 -12.00
N TYR A 81 1.46 -9.39 -12.42
CA TYR A 81 0.28 -10.24 -12.27
C TYR A 81 -0.07 -10.42 -10.80
N ALA A 82 -1.32 -10.13 -10.44
CA ALA A 82 -1.85 -10.33 -9.11
C ALA A 82 -3.22 -11.00 -9.16
N LYS A 83 -3.50 -11.82 -8.15
CA LYS A 83 -4.80 -12.47 -7.96
C LYS A 83 -5.52 -11.81 -6.79
N ILE A 84 -6.77 -11.44 -7.02
CA ILE A 84 -7.63 -10.96 -5.94
C ILE A 84 -7.89 -12.12 -4.96
N LEU A 85 -7.65 -11.84 -3.69
CA LEU A 85 -8.00 -12.75 -2.60
C LEU A 85 -9.43 -12.44 -2.13
N ASP A 86 -10.28 -13.47 -2.08
CA ASP A 86 -11.66 -13.32 -1.61
C ASP A 86 -12.10 -14.57 -0.84
N PRO A 87 -12.07 -14.54 0.49
CA PRO A 87 -11.75 -13.39 1.36
C PRO A 87 -10.27 -13.00 1.31
N GLY A 88 -9.99 -11.71 1.55
CA GLY A 88 -8.63 -11.20 1.68
C GLY A 88 -7.91 -11.76 2.92
N CYS A 89 -8.68 -11.98 3.99
CA CYS A 89 -8.21 -12.55 5.25
C CYS A 89 -9.36 -13.26 5.96
N SER A 90 -9.03 -14.32 6.71
CA SER A 90 -9.95 -15.00 7.61
C SER A 90 -9.36 -15.04 9.01
N VAL A 91 -10.11 -14.55 10.01
CA VAL A 91 -9.69 -14.54 11.41
C VAL A 91 -10.44 -15.63 12.16
N THR A 92 -9.72 -16.57 12.74
CA THR A 92 -10.28 -17.63 13.59
C THR A 92 -10.03 -17.29 15.05
N LEU A 93 -11.08 -17.20 15.85
CA LEU A 93 -10.98 -17.04 17.30
C LEU A 93 -10.87 -18.42 17.97
N GLY A 94 -10.20 -18.44 19.13
CA GLY A 94 -10.01 -19.69 19.89
C GLY A 94 -11.23 -20.20 20.64
N ASP A 95 -12.37 -19.53 20.52
CA ASP A 95 -13.63 -19.81 21.23
C ASP A 95 -14.55 -20.82 20.49
N GLY A 96 -14.11 -21.31 19.33
CA GLY A 96 -14.91 -22.24 18.49
C GLY A 96 -15.96 -21.55 17.62
N SER A 97 -16.01 -20.22 17.59
CA SER A 97 -16.88 -19.47 16.68
C SER A 97 -16.47 -19.67 15.21
N ARG A 98 -17.39 -19.39 14.30
CA ARG A 98 -17.05 -19.43 12.87
C ARG A 98 -16.00 -18.35 12.53
N PRO A 99 -15.11 -18.59 11.54
CA PRO A 99 -14.16 -17.58 11.11
C PRO A 99 -14.85 -16.29 10.64
N ILE A 100 -14.22 -15.15 10.95
CA ILE A 100 -14.60 -13.84 10.46
C ILE A 100 -13.85 -13.61 9.14
N ASN A 101 -14.58 -13.43 8.05
CA ASN A 101 -14.01 -13.29 6.73
C ASN A 101 -14.02 -11.82 6.29
N LEU A 102 -12.85 -11.27 5.97
CA LEU A 102 -12.71 -9.95 5.39
C LEU A 102 -12.90 -10.06 3.86
N TRP A 103 -14.15 -9.90 3.44
CA TRP A 103 -14.51 -9.98 2.03
C TRP A 103 -14.08 -8.75 1.25
N HIS A 104 -13.58 -8.96 0.03
CA HIS A 104 -13.32 -7.86 -0.91
C HIS A 104 -14.63 -7.23 -1.42
N ASP A 105 -15.67 -8.04 -1.63
CA ASP A 105 -16.99 -7.56 -2.02
C ASP A 105 -17.66 -6.78 -0.88
N PRO A 106 -18.06 -5.49 -1.11
CA PRO A 106 -18.61 -4.64 -0.05
C PRO A 106 -19.91 -5.18 0.56
N LEU A 107 -20.77 -5.82 -0.23
CA LEU A 107 -22.05 -6.36 0.25
C LEU A 107 -21.84 -7.60 1.12
N ARG A 108 -20.93 -8.48 0.71
CA ARG A 108 -20.52 -9.64 1.52
C ARG A 108 -19.89 -9.18 2.83
N TRP A 109 -19.01 -8.17 2.79
CA TRP A 109 -18.40 -7.62 3.98
C TRP A 109 -19.43 -6.95 4.91
N GLN A 110 -20.39 -6.21 4.35
CA GLN A 110 -21.49 -5.65 5.14
C GLN A 110 -22.30 -6.73 5.86
N LYS A 111 -22.66 -7.79 5.15
CA LYS A 111 -23.39 -8.93 5.73
C LYS A 111 -22.57 -9.61 6.83
N GLU A 112 -21.29 -9.88 6.59
CA GLU A 112 -20.38 -10.47 7.58
C GLU A 112 -20.33 -9.62 8.86
N ARG A 113 -20.21 -8.30 8.75
CA ARG A 113 -20.21 -7.39 9.90
C ARG A 113 -21.52 -7.43 10.68
N GLN A 114 -22.66 -7.42 10.00
CA GLN A 114 -23.97 -7.49 10.65
C GLN A 114 -24.17 -8.80 11.41
N GLU A 115 -23.70 -9.91 10.87
CA GLU A 115 -23.82 -11.22 11.50
C GLU A 115 -22.84 -11.43 12.65
N GLN A 116 -21.59 -10.97 12.50
CA GLN A 116 -20.52 -11.21 13.49
C GLN A 116 -20.48 -10.15 14.59
N PHE A 117 -20.91 -8.91 14.30
CA PHE A 117 -20.83 -7.77 15.18
C PHE A 117 -22.15 -6.99 15.25
N PRO A 118 -23.24 -7.61 15.68
CA PRO A 118 -24.52 -6.92 15.75
C PRO A 118 -24.46 -5.70 16.68
N GLY A 119 -25.06 -4.59 16.25
CA GLY A 119 -25.05 -3.32 16.98
C GLY A 119 -23.79 -2.46 16.77
N SER A 120 -22.89 -2.84 15.86
CA SER A 120 -21.67 -2.11 15.56
C SER A 120 -21.77 -1.15 14.36
N GLU A 121 -22.97 -0.90 13.84
CA GLU A 121 -23.20 -0.13 12.61
C GLU A 121 -22.65 1.29 12.68
N ILE A 122 -22.79 1.94 13.85
CA ILE A 122 -22.26 3.31 14.07
C ILE A 122 -20.74 3.32 13.96
N PHE A 123 -20.07 2.32 14.55
CA PHE A 123 -18.62 2.19 14.46
C PHE A 123 -18.15 2.03 13.01
N TRP A 124 -18.78 1.13 12.25
CA TRP A 124 -18.40 0.91 10.85
C TRP A 124 -18.71 2.09 9.94
N SER A 125 -19.80 2.82 10.23
CA SER A 125 -20.10 4.07 9.53
C SER A 125 -19.02 5.13 9.77
N LEU A 126 -18.52 5.23 11.01
CA LEU A 126 -17.41 6.13 11.33
C LEU A 126 -16.11 5.71 10.61
N CYS A 127 -15.79 4.41 10.62
CA CYS A 127 -14.63 3.88 9.90
C CYS A 127 -14.68 4.21 8.41
N SER A 128 -15.85 4.08 7.76
CA SER A 128 -16.04 4.43 6.36
C SER A 128 -15.79 5.92 6.10
N LYS A 129 -16.34 6.80 6.93
CA LYS A 129 -16.13 8.24 6.81
C LYS A 129 -14.65 8.64 6.97
N ILE A 130 -13.97 8.06 7.94
CA ILE A 130 -12.52 8.29 8.14
C ILE A 130 -11.75 7.81 6.92
N HIS A 131 -12.09 6.63 6.40
CA HIS A 131 -11.45 6.06 5.22
C HIS A 131 -11.63 6.98 4.00
N GLU A 132 -12.85 7.40 3.71
CA GLU A 132 -13.16 8.33 2.61
C GLU A 132 -12.38 9.64 2.74
N SER A 133 -12.43 10.28 3.93
CA SER A 133 -11.71 11.53 4.20
C SER A 133 -10.20 11.38 4.03
N ASN A 134 -9.61 10.25 4.46
CA ASN A 134 -8.19 10.00 4.28
C ASN A 134 -7.80 9.86 2.81
N TRP A 135 -8.61 9.17 2.00
CA TRP A 135 -8.36 9.05 0.56
C TRP A 135 -8.54 10.36 -0.17
N GLU A 136 -9.58 11.13 0.14
CA GLU A 136 -9.77 12.48 -0.40
C GLU A 136 -8.57 13.39 -0.08
N PHE A 137 -8.05 13.30 1.14
CA PHE A 137 -6.85 14.04 1.54
C PHE A 137 -5.62 13.63 0.72
N VAL A 138 -5.37 12.33 0.58
CA VAL A 138 -4.24 11.80 -0.21
C VAL A 138 -4.36 12.18 -1.70
N GLU A 139 -5.58 12.16 -2.25
CA GLU A 139 -5.81 12.52 -3.66
C GLU A 139 -5.58 14.00 -3.97
N ARG A 140 -5.66 14.88 -2.97
CA ARG A 140 -5.27 16.29 -3.11
C ARG A 140 -3.78 16.51 -3.23
N ASP A 141 -2.97 15.47 -3.01
CA ASP A 141 -1.49 15.50 -3.04
C ASP A 141 -0.90 16.61 -2.14
N PRO A 142 -1.27 16.65 -0.85
CA PRO A 142 -0.92 17.74 0.04
C PRO A 142 0.59 17.82 0.28
N ILE A 143 1.12 19.03 0.29
CA ILE A 143 2.52 19.28 0.61
C ILE A 143 2.75 19.15 2.12
N LEU A 144 3.48 18.11 2.52
CA LEU A 144 3.82 17.86 3.92
C LEU A 144 5.34 17.82 4.13
N PRO A 145 5.88 18.41 5.20
CA PRO A 145 5.17 19.25 6.18
C PRO A 145 4.77 20.61 5.58
N VAL A 146 3.68 21.19 6.11
CA VAL A 146 3.21 22.53 5.75
C VAL A 146 4.32 23.55 5.97
N ARG A 147 4.69 24.30 4.93
CA ARG A 147 5.81 25.25 4.96
C ARG A 147 5.35 26.71 4.94
N ASN A 148 4.14 26.95 4.43
CA ASN A 148 3.58 28.27 4.23
C ASN A 148 2.03 28.22 4.29
N PHE A 149 1.41 29.40 4.23
CA PHE A 149 -0.04 29.54 4.31
C PHE A 149 -0.79 28.89 3.13
N TRP A 150 -0.16 28.80 1.95
CA TRP A 150 -0.77 28.15 0.78
C TRP A 150 -0.84 26.63 0.94
N ASP A 151 0.21 26.03 1.51
CA ASP A 151 0.20 24.59 1.82
C ASP A 151 -0.91 24.25 2.82
N LEU A 152 -1.13 25.15 3.82
CA LEU A 152 -2.21 25.00 4.80
C LEU A 152 -3.60 25.04 4.15
N SER A 153 -3.78 25.82 3.08
CA SER A 153 -5.08 25.92 2.40
C SER A 153 -5.45 24.66 1.60
N GLN A 154 -4.53 23.72 1.44
CA GLN A 154 -4.75 22.44 0.75
C GLN A 154 -5.09 21.29 1.72
N LEU A 155 -5.02 21.51 3.03
CA LEU A 155 -5.45 20.58 4.06
C LEU A 155 -6.95 20.61 4.26
#